data_d6b6ce78496da5b055f4b099630cffdd
#
_entry.id   d6b6ce78496da5b055f4b099630cffdd
#
_cell.length_a   1.000
_cell.length_b   1.000
_cell.length_c   1.000
_cell.angle_alpha   90.00
_cell.angle_beta   90.00
_cell.angle_gamma   90.00
#
_symmetry.space_group_name_H-M   'P 1'
#
loop_
_entity.id
_entity.type
_entity.pdbx_description
1 polymer ?
#
loop_
_entity_poly.entity_id
_entity_poly.type
_entity_poly.pdbx_seq_one_letter_code
_entity_poly.pdbx_strand_id
1 'polypeptide(L)'
;MTKLTCFKAYDIRGRLGEELNEDIAWRIGRAYGEYLKPKTVVLGGDVRLTSEALKLALAKGLQDAGVDVLDIGMSGTEEIYFATFHLGVDGGIEVTASHNPMDYNGMKLVREGARPISGDTGLRDVQRLAEAGDFPPVNEAARGSYRQISLRDAYIDHLLGYISVNNLTPLKLVFNAGNGAAGPVIDAIEARLKALGAPVEFIKIHNTPDGTFPNGIPNPLLPECRDDTRKAVIEHGADMGIAFDGDFDRCFLFDEKGQFIEGYYIVGLLAEAFLEKHPGAKIIHDPRLTWNTEAVVTAAGGTPVMSKTGHAFIKERMCTEDAIYGGEMSAHHYFRDFAYCDSGMIPWLLVAELVCLKRQSLGELVRDRMAAFPASGEINSRLAEPAAAIARVEAHFAEEAQAVDRTDGLSMSFADWRFNLRSSNTEPVVRLNVESRGDIPLMEARTRTLLALLNQ
;
A
#
# COMPACT_ATOMS: atom_id res chain seq x y z
N MET A 1 21.38 26.11 -8.95
CA MET A 1 20.26 25.15 -8.93
C MET A 1 20.18 24.62 -7.51
N THR A 2 19.03 24.74 -6.88
CA THR A 2 18.80 24.17 -5.55
C THR A 2 18.41 22.71 -5.72
N LYS A 3 19.20 21.79 -5.17
CA LYS A 3 18.88 20.36 -5.22
C LYS A 3 17.66 20.06 -4.34
N LEU A 4 16.65 19.41 -4.89
CA LEU A 4 15.45 19.01 -4.16
C LEU A 4 15.61 17.58 -3.63
N THR A 5 15.78 17.44 -2.33
CA THR A 5 16.03 16.15 -1.66
C THR A 5 14.75 15.37 -1.36
N CYS A 6 13.58 15.98 -1.54
CA CYS A 6 12.28 15.34 -1.32
C CYS A 6 11.88 14.32 -2.40
N PHE A 7 12.52 14.33 -3.57
CA PHE A 7 12.28 13.32 -4.59
C PHE A 7 12.94 11.99 -4.21
N LYS A 8 12.13 10.95 -4.08
CA LYS A 8 12.57 9.58 -3.76
C LYS A 8 12.47 8.69 -5.00
N ALA A 9 12.63 7.38 -4.83
CA ALA A 9 12.60 6.45 -5.97
C ALA A 9 11.22 6.36 -6.65
N TYR A 10 10.13 6.50 -5.87
CA TYR A 10 8.76 6.25 -6.35
C TYR A 10 7.79 7.38 -6.06
N ASP A 11 8.13 8.29 -5.17
CA ASP A 11 7.28 9.37 -4.71
C ASP A 11 8.09 10.58 -4.24
N ILE A 12 7.40 11.59 -3.74
CA ILE A 12 7.99 12.76 -3.13
C ILE A 12 7.74 12.66 -1.64
N ARG A 13 8.79 12.77 -0.82
CA ARG A 13 8.73 12.84 0.63
C ARG A 13 9.82 13.73 1.17
N GLY A 14 9.46 14.69 1.99
CA GLY A 14 10.42 15.61 2.55
C GLY A 14 10.00 16.15 3.91
N ARG A 15 11.01 16.54 4.67
CA ARG A 15 10.81 17.27 5.91
C ARG A 15 10.27 18.65 5.61
N LEU A 16 9.22 19.03 6.35
CA LEU A 16 8.57 20.32 6.18
C LEU A 16 9.52 21.49 6.45
N GLY A 17 9.41 22.52 5.64
CA GLY A 17 10.21 23.73 5.70
C GLY A 17 11.40 23.70 4.73
N GLU A 18 12.38 22.84 4.99
CA GLU A 18 13.62 22.81 4.20
C GLU A 18 13.50 21.95 2.94
N GLU A 19 12.96 20.74 3.06
CA GLU A 19 12.90 19.80 1.95
C GLU A 19 11.59 19.89 1.16
N LEU A 20 10.50 20.29 1.82
CA LEU A 20 9.19 20.46 1.21
C LEU A 20 8.44 21.64 1.84
N ASN A 21 8.01 22.55 1.01
CA ASN A 21 7.23 23.72 1.38
C ASN A 21 6.32 24.15 0.20
N GLU A 22 5.55 25.21 0.36
CA GLU A 22 4.61 25.69 -0.65
C GLU A 22 5.30 26.13 -1.96
N ASP A 23 6.49 26.75 -1.87
CA ASP A 23 7.26 27.14 -3.08
C ASP A 23 7.70 25.89 -3.87
N ILE A 24 8.21 24.89 -3.18
CA ILE A 24 8.61 23.61 -3.79
C ILE A 24 7.39 22.90 -4.37
N ALA A 25 6.25 22.89 -3.67
CA ALA A 25 5.00 22.31 -4.17
C ALA A 25 4.53 23.00 -5.46
N TRP A 26 4.59 24.32 -5.52
CA TRP A 26 4.29 25.09 -6.73
C TRP A 26 5.23 24.71 -7.89
N ARG A 27 6.55 24.59 -7.64
CA ARG A 27 7.54 24.16 -8.63
C ARG A 27 7.26 22.75 -9.14
N ILE A 28 6.85 21.85 -8.25
CA ILE A 28 6.46 20.48 -8.63
C ILE A 28 5.24 20.51 -9.56
N GLY A 29 4.24 21.33 -9.24
CA GLY A 29 3.07 21.53 -10.09
C GLY A 29 3.43 22.07 -11.49
N ARG A 30 4.29 23.09 -11.54
CA ARG A 30 4.82 23.61 -12.80
C ARG A 30 5.58 22.52 -13.59
N ALA A 31 6.51 21.83 -12.93
CA ALA A 31 7.33 20.81 -13.57
C ALA A 31 6.51 19.62 -14.09
N TYR A 32 5.52 19.17 -13.32
CA TYR A 32 4.60 18.13 -13.74
C TYR A 32 3.80 18.55 -14.97
N GLY A 33 3.26 19.78 -14.94
CA GLY A 33 2.52 20.35 -16.07
C GLY A 33 3.35 20.52 -17.35
N GLU A 34 4.59 20.98 -17.21
CA GLU A 34 5.51 21.16 -18.36
C GLU A 34 6.01 19.82 -18.93
N TYR A 35 6.21 18.83 -18.08
CA TYR A 35 6.72 17.51 -18.49
C TYR A 35 5.64 16.67 -19.19
N LEU A 36 4.50 16.48 -18.51
CA LEU A 36 3.43 15.62 -19.03
C LEU A 36 2.48 16.32 -19.97
N LYS A 37 2.41 17.65 -19.90
CA LYS A 37 1.47 18.49 -20.66
C LYS A 37 0.02 17.99 -20.58
N PRO A 38 -0.48 17.67 -19.39
CA PRO A 38 -1.83 17.18 -19.20
C PRO A 38 -2.83 18.30 -19.43
N LYS A 39 -4.05 17.96 -19.84
CA LYS A 39 -5.16 18.93 -19.90
C LYS A 39 -5.80 19.07 -18.53
N THR A 40 -6.06 17.96 -17.87
CA THR A 40 -6.77 17.92 -16.59
C THR A 40 -6.08 16.95 -15.63
N VAL A 41 -5.90 17.39 -14.38
CA VAL A 41 -5.30 16.61 -13.29
C VAL A 41 -6.22 16.65 -12.07
N VAL A 42 -6.41 15.51 -11.42
CA VAL A 42 -7.14 15.43 -10.17
C VAL A 42 -6.17 15.56 -8.99
N LEU A 43 -6.55 16.33 -7.97
CA LEU A 43 -5.80 16.52 -6.73
C LEU A 43 -6.61 16.12 -5.51
N GLY A 44 -5.91 15.65 -4.50
CA GLY A 44 -6.41 15.44 -3.16
C GLY A 44 -5.29 15.54 -2.14
N GLY A 45 -5.64 15.53 -0.89
CA GLY A 45 -4.69 15.56 0.21
C GLY A 45 -5.20 14.79 1.42
N ASP A 46 -4.28 14.17 2.16
CA ASP A 46 -4.60 13.46 3.37
C ASP A 46 -4.91 14.42 4.54
N VAL A 47 -5.05 13.86 5.72
CA VAL A 47 -5.44 14.57 6.94
C VAL A 47 -4.33 15.47 7.53
N ARG A 48 -3.08 15.36 7.07
CA ARG A 48 -1.96 16.11 7.65
C ARG A 48 -2.21 17.62 7.60
N LEU A 49 -1.79 18.31 8.67
CA LEU A 49 -2.05 19.75 8.84
C LEU A 49 -1.54 20.63 7.70
N THR A 50 -0.50 20.20 7.01
CA THR A 50 0.10 20.92 5.88
C THR A 50 -0.41 20.49 4.51
N SER A 51 -1.21 19.42 4.43
CA SER A 51 -1.64 18.86 3.15
C SER A 51 -2.49 19.82 2.34
N GLU A 52 -3.39 20.57 2.96
CA GLU A 52 -4.24 21.54 2.24
C GLU A 52 -3.42 22.68 1.63
N ALA A 53 -2.50 23.28 2.39
CA ALA A 53 -1.65 24.38 1.90
C ALA A 53 -0.73 23.91 0.75
N LEU A 54 -0.13 22.73 0.89
CA LEU A 54 0.72 22.14 -0.15
C LEU A 54 -0.09 21.78 -1.40
N LYS A 55 -1.29 21.24 -1.23
CA LYS A 55 -2.20 20.92 -2.35
C LYS A 55 -2.60 22.17 -3.14
N LEU A 56 -2.93 23.26 -2.45
CA LEU A 56 -3.30 24.52 -3.10
C LEU A 56 -2.11 25.16 -3.83
N ALA A 57 -0.91 25.10 -3.27
CA ALA A 57 0.30 25.57 -3.94
C ALA A 57 0.63 24.72 -5.18
N LEU A 58 0.48 23.39 -5.07
CA LEU A 58 0.61 22.47 -6.20
C LEU A 58 -0.42 22.77 -7.30
N ALA A 59 -1.68 22.99 -6.91
CA ALA A 59 -2.76 23.36 -7.83
C ALA A 59 -2.44 24.64 -8.60
N LYS A 60 -1.93 25.66 -7.90
CA LYS A 60 -1.49 26.90 -8.53
C LYS A 60 -0.39 26.67 -9.55
N GLY A 61 0.60 25.85 -9.22
CA GLY A 61 1.67 25.48 -10.15
C GLY A 61 1.14 24.80 -11.41
N LEU A 62 0.20 23.88 -11.28
CA LEU A 62 -0.48 23.23 -12.39
C LEU A 62 -1.28 24.23 -13.24
N GLN A 63 -2.08 25.10 -12.62
CA GLN A 63 -2.84 26.13 -13.31
C GLN A 63 -1.92 27.10 -14.08
N ASP A 64 -0.80 27.49 -13.48
CA ASP A 64 0.21 28.36 -14.11
C ASP A 64 0.90 27.68 -15.32
N ALA A 65 0.87 26.34 -15.39
CA ALA A 65 1.28 25.57 -16.56
C ALA A 65 0.14 25.32 -17.58
N GLY A 66 -1.04 25.90 -17.35
CA GLY A 66 -2.19 25.74 -18.24
C GLY A 66 -3.02 24.47 -18.00
N VAL A 67 -2.89 23.83 -16.85
CA VAL A 67 -3.56 22.57 -16.50
C VAL A 67 -4.83 22.85 -15.70
N ASP A 68 -5.95 22.26 -16.09
CA ASP A 68 -7.17 22.28 -15.31
C ASP A 68 -7.07 21.34 -14.11
N VAL A 69 -7.47 21.81 -12.94
CA VAL A 69 -7.38 21.09 -11.67
C VAL A 69 -8.78 20.73 -11.16
N LEU A 70 -8.97 19.45 -10.88
CA LEU A 70 -10.14 18.91 -10.17
C LEU A 70 -9.70 18.50 -8.76
N ASP A 71 -10.20 19.19 -7.75
CA ASP A 71 -9.85 18.94 -6.35
C ASP A 71 -10.95 18.10 -5.68
N ILE A 72 -10.61 16.90 -5.23
CA ILE A 72 -11.54 16.01 -4.52
C ILE A 72 -11.54 16.21 -2.99
N GLY A 73 -10.77 17.17 -2.50
CA GLY A 73 -10.69 17.47 -1.06
C GLY A 73 -9.82 16.52 -0.27
N MET A 74 -10.19 16.28 1.00
CA MET A 74 -9.51 15.33 1.85
C MET A 74 -9.78 13.92 1.34
N SER A 75 -8.71 13.17 1.11
CA SER A 75 -8.76 11.87 0.44
C SER A 75 -7.63 10.95 0.89
N GLY A 76 -7.76 9.69 0.58
CA GLY A 76 -6.65 8.76 0.59
C GLY A 76 -6.12 8.52 -0.82
N THR A 77 -4.95 7.92 -0.88
CA THR A 77 -4.23 7.68 -2.13
C THR A 77 -5.07 6.93 -3.16
N GLU A 78 -5.81 5.90 -2.75
CA GLU A 78 -6.64 5.13 -3.69
C GLU A 78 -7.80 5.92 -4.30
N GLU A 79 -8.29 6.95 -3.63
CA GLU A 79 -9.33 7.83 -4.20
C GLU A 79 -8.80 8.65 -5.38
N ILE A 80 -7.52 9.01 -5.36
CA ILE A 80 -6.86 9.64 -6.52
C ILE A 80 -6.71 8.66 -7.68
N TYR A 81 -6.35 7.42 -7.41
CA TYR A 81 -6.30 6.39 -8.46
C TYR A 81 -7.66 6.21 -9.11
N PHE A 82 -8.69 6.02 -8.28
CA PHE A 82 -10.06 5.89 -8.77
C PHE A 82 -10.49 7.10 -9.59
N ALA A 83 -10.32 8.31 -9.07
CA ALA A 83 -10.70 9.54 -9.77
C ALA A 83 -10.00 9.67 -11.13
N THR A 84 -8.71 9.33 -11.19
CA THR A 84 -7.92 9.42 -12.42
C THR A 84 -8.44 8.50 -13.50
N PHE A 85 -8.66 7.22 -13.22
CA PHE A 85 -9.15 6.30 -14.25
C PHE A 85 -10.65 6.45 -14.51
N HIS A 86 -11.46 6.75 -13.49
CA HIS A 86 -12.91 6.89 -13.62
C HIS A 86 -13.29 8.11 -14.48
N LEU A 87 -12.63 9.24 -14.27
CA LEU A 87 -12.84 10.44 -15.06
C LEU A 87 -12.13 10.44 -16.42
N GLY A 88 -11.18 9.52 -16.61
CA GLY A 88 -10.34 9.49 -17.81
C GLY A 88 -9.47 10.74 -17.97
N VAL A 89 -9.04 11.34 -16.87
CA VAL A 89 -8.15 12.51 -16.87
C VAL A 89 -6.69 12.09 -17.04
N ASP A 90 -5.82 13.08 -17.29
CA ASP A 90 -4.45 12.85 -17.73
C ASP A 90 -3.47 12.56 -16.58
N GLY A 91 -3.92 12.68 -15.34
CA GLY A 91 -3.11 12.38 -14.16
C GLY A 91 -3.81 12.71 -12.85
N GLY A 92 -3.13 12.36 -11.76
CA GLY A 92 -3.59 12.61 -10.40
C GLY A 92 -2.44 12.73 -9.41
N ILE A 93 -2.63 13.51 -8.37
CA ILE A 93 -1.63 13.69 -7.32
C ILE A 93 -2.34 13.70 -5.96
N GLU A 94 -1.89 12.83 -5.06
CA GLU A 94 -2.27 12.84 -3.65
C GLU A 94 -1.16 13.47 -2.83
N VAL A 95 -1.51 14.51 -2.05
CA VAL A 95 -0.59 15.10 -1.06
C VAL A 95 -0.66 14.31 0.22
N THR A 96 0.36 13.53 0.49
CA THR A 96 0.43 12.60 1.63
C THR A 96 1.86 12.22 1.95
N ALA A 97 2.13 11.92 3.21
CA ALA A 97 3.34 11.23 3.63
C ALA A 97 3.03 9.88 4.30
N SER A 98 1.83 9.32 4.05
CA SER A 98 1.41 8.03 4.57
C SER A 98 1.66 7.91 6.09
N HIS A 99 2.56 7.05 6.51
CA HIS A 99 2.93 6.79 7.91
C HIS A 99 4.25 7.46 8.35
N ASN A 100 4.75 8.43 7.61
CA ASN A 100 5.94 9.19 8.02
C ASN A 100 5.66 10.04 9.28
N PRO A 101 6.70 10.47 10.02
CA PRO A 101 6.56 11.37 11.16
C PRO A 101 5.82 12.66 10.83
N MET A 102 5.36 13.37 11.86
CA MET A 102 4.54 14.59 11.76
C MET A 102 5.21 15.74 11.02
N ASP A 103 6.53 15.82 11.05
CA ASP A 103 7.35 16.83 10.39
C ASP A 103 7.63 16.54 8.91
N TYR A 104 6.92 15.55 8.33
CA TYR A 104 7.00 15.19 6.91
C TYR A 104 5.68 15.42 6.19
N ASN A 105 5.79 15.70 4.88
CA ASN A 105 4.71 15.51 3.92
C ASN A 105 5.30 15.07 2.58
N GLY A 106 4.47 14.86 1.59
CA GLY A 106 4.91 14.35 0.30
C GLY A 106 3.81 14.35 -0.74
N MET A 107 4.08 13.68 -1.85
CA MET A 107 3.14 13.54 -2.97
C MET A 107 3.33 12.20 -3.65
N LYS A 108 2.22 11.55 -3.97
CA LYS A 108 2.17 10.37 -4.86
C LYS A 108 1.55 10.79 -6.17
N LEU A 109 2.28 10.55 -7.27
CA LEU A 109 1.93 11.03 -8.59
C LEU A 109 1.57 9.87 -9.51
N VAL A 110 0.47 10.03 -10.23
CA VAL A 110 0.11 9.13 -11.34
C VAL A 110 -0.16 9.93 -12.60
N ARG A 111 -0.05 9.25 -13.74
CA ARG A 111 -0.39 9.78 -15.05
C ARG A 111 -1.70 9.16 -15.54
N GLU A 112 -2.04 9.29 -16.80
CA GLU A 112 -3.26 8.73 -17.39
C GLU A 112 -3.44 7.24 -17.07
N GLY A 113 -4.68 6.81 -16.80
CA GLY A 113 -5.00 5.44 -16.41
C GLY A 113 -4.47 5.08 -15.00
N ALA A 114 -4.19 6.07 -14.18
CA ALA A 114 -3.60 5.90 -12.83
C ALA A 114 -2.25 5.16 -12.84
N ARG A 115 -1.51 5.20 -13.96
CA ARG A 115 -0.17 4.61 -14.04
C ARG A 115 0.80 5.40 -13.16
N PRO A 116 1.64 4.73 -12.37
CA PRO A 116 2.58 5.39 -11.47
C PRO A 116 3.64 6.18 -12.24
N ILE A 117 4.12 7.25 -11.62
CA ILE A 117 5.30 7.99 -12.07
C ILE A 117 6.41 7.72 -11.06
N SER A 118 7.38 6.89 -11.46
CA SER A 118 8.58 6.55 -10.67
C SER A 118 9.81 7.25 -11.22
N GLY A 119 10.95 7.05 -10.57
CA GLY A 119 12.25 7.58 -11.01
C GLY A 119 12.56 7.27 -12.48
N ASP A 120 12.20 6.09 -12.93
CA ASP A 120 12.50 5.61 -14.29
C ASP A 120 11.41 5.98 -15.30
N THR A 121 10.24 6.45 -14.86
CA THR A 121 9.08 6.74 -15.72
C THR A 121 8.67 8.21 -15.72
N GLY A 122 9.55 9.12 -15.28
CA GLY A 122 9.34 10.56 -15.38
C GLY A 122 9.55 11.36 -14.11
N LEU A 123 9.62 10.75 -12.92
CA LEU A 123 9.77 11.49 -11.67
C LEU A 123 11.12 12.27 -11.61
N ARG A 124 12.18 11.71 -12.19
CA ARG A 124 13.48 12.41 -12.30
C ARG A 124 13.44 13.58 -13.26
N ASP A 125 12.64 13.51 -14.33
CA ASP A 125 12.45 14.62 -15.24
C ASP A 125 11.67 15.75 -14.60
N VAL A 126 10.62 15.42 -13.83
CA VAL A 126 9.89 16.38 -13.00
C VAL A 126 10.82 17.03 -11.98
N GLN A 127 11.67 16.24 -11.30
CA GLN A 127 12.68 16.75 -10.38
C GLN A 127 13.62 17.73 -11.05
N ARG A 128 14.18 17.36 -12.18
CA ARG A 128 15.14 18.21 -12.93
C ARG A 128 14.52 19.56 -13.31
N LEU A 129 13.27 19.56 -13.80
CA LEU A 129 12.54 20.78 -14.14
C LEU A 129 12.23 21.65 -12.91
N ALA A 130 11.81 21.01 -11.81
CA ALA A 130 11.53 21.71 -10.55
C ALA A 130 12.80 22.34 -9.94
N GLU A 131 13.95 21.63 -9.99
CA GLU A 131 15.26 22.16 -9.55
C GLU A 131 15.77 23.31 -10.40
N ALA A 132 15.60 23.23 -11.70
CA ALA A 132 15.98 24.28 -12.63
C ALA A 132 15.17 25.57 -12.39
N GLY A 133 13.86 25.42 -12.15
CA GLY A 133 12.97 26.56 -11.91
C GLY A 133 12.82 27.54 -13.10
N ASP A 134 13.36 27.17 -14.26
CA ASP A 134 13.31 27.95 -15.49
C ASP A 134 12.06 27.59 -16.29
N PHE A 135 10.93 28.09 -15.81
CA PHE A 135 9.63 27.85 -16.44
C PHE A 135 9.28 28.95 -17.42
N PRO A 136 8.53 28.66 -18.50
CA PRO A 136 7.94 29.67 -19.35
C PRO A 136 7.14 30.69 -18.51
N PRO A 137 7.08 31.95 -18.93
CA PRO A 137 6.22 32.92 -18.28
C PRO A 137 4.77 32.46 -18.22
N VAL A 138 4.07 32.77 -17.12
CA VAL A 138 2.67 32.42 -16.96
C VAL A 138 1.84 33.15 -18.01
N ASN A 139 1.09 32.39 -18.79
CA ASN A 139 0.13 32.96 -19.74
C ASN A 139 -1.26 33.03 -19.06
N GLU A 140 -1.61 34.20 -18.57
CA GLU A 140 -2.87 34.42 -17.86
C GLU A 140 -4.11 34.05 -18.70
N ALA A 141 -4.06 34.20 -20.03
CA ALA A 141 -5.15 33.82 -20.91
C ALA A 141 -5.32 32.31 -21.10
N ALA A 142 -4.24 31.56 -20.85
CA ALA A 142 -4.22 30.10 -20.97
C ALA A 142 -4.08 29.40 -19.62
N ARG A 143 -4.24 30.12 -18.52
CA ARG A 143 -4.18 29.57 -17.16
C ARG A 143 -5.28 28.53 -16.96
N GLY A 144 -4.93 27.42 -16.35
CA GLY A 144 -5.88 26.36 -16.05
C GLY A 144 -6.94 26.75 -15.03
N SER A 145 -8.07 26.11 -15.09
CA SER A 145 -9.18 26.29 -14.14
C SER A 145 -8.93 25.48 -12.84
N TYR A 146 -9.66 25.83 -11.80
CA TYR A 146 -9.71 25.07 -10.55
C TYR A 146 -11.16 24.83 -10.16
N ARG A 147 -11.51 23.60 -9.86
CA ARG A 147 -12.86 23.21 -9.46
C ARG A 147 -12.83 22.12 -8.41
N GLN A 148 -13.62 22.28 -7.36
CA GLN A 148 -13.87 21.22 -6.38
C GLN A 148 -14.97 20.30 -6.90
N ILE A 149 -14.73 18.99 -6.73
CA ILE A 149 -15.68 17.93 -7.12
C ILE A 149 -15.76 16.88 -6.00
N SER A 150 -16.80 16.07 -6.04
CA SER A 150 -16.90 14.87 -5.20
C SER A 150 -17.20 13.65 -6.07
N LEU A 151 -16.45 12.57 -5.84
CA LEU A 151 -16.63 11.27 -6.50
C LEU A 151 -16.95 10.18 -5.49
N ARG A 152 -17.27 10.55 -4.24
CA ARG A 152 -17.45 9.60 -3.14
C ARG A 152 -18.47 8.53 -3.46
N ASP A 153 -19.63 8.88 -4.00
CA ASP A 153 -20.66 7.90 -4.32
C ASP A 153 -20.23 6.91 -5.41
N ALA A 154 -19.63 7.40 -6.48
CA ALA A 154 -19.11 6.55 -7.56
C ALA A 154 -17.97 5.64 -7.07
N TYR A 155 -17.11 6.15 -6.20
CA TYR A 155 -16.04 5.37 -5.57
C TYR A 155 -16.60 4.25 -4.69
N ILE A 156 -17.57 4.54 -3.82
CA ILE A 156 -18.23 3.54 -2.98
C ILE A 156 -18.92 2.48 -3.84
N ASP A 157 -19.62 2.88 -4.91
CA ASP A 157 -20.25 1.93 -5.84
C ASP A 157 -19.22 1.00 -6.48
N HIS A 158 -18.07 1.54 -6.87
CA HIS A 158 -16.98 0.74 -7.43
C HIS A 158 -16.46 -0.28 -6.42
N LEU A 159 -16.20 0.15 -5.17
CA LEU A 159 -15.74 -0.73 -4.10
C LEU A 159 -16.71 -1.88 -3.83
N LEU A 160 -18.01 -1.59 -3.72
CA LEU A 160 -19.04 -2.60 -3.47
C LEU A 160 -19.28 -3.53 -4.67
N GLY A 161 -18.81 -3.14 -5.86
CA GLY A 161 -18.81 -3.98 -7.05
C GLY A 161 -17.90 -5.21 -6.96
N TYR A 162 -16.95 -5.24 -6.02
CA TYR A 162 -16.09 -6.40 -5.79
C TYR A 162 -16.76 -7.54 -5.06
N ILE A 163 -17.84 -7.26 -4.34
CA ILE A 163 -18.60 -8.24 -3.54
C ILE A 163 -20.06 -8.32 -3.99
N SER A 164 -20.76 -9.38 -3.60
CA SER A 164 -22.20 -9.43 -3.60
C SER A 164 -22.70 -9.14 -2.19
N VAL A 165 -23.37 -8.00 -2.00
CA VAL A 165 -23.89 -7.60 -0.68
C VAL A 165 -24.86 -8.67 -0.11
N ASN A 166 -25.56 -9.39 -0.97
CA ASN A 166 -26.46 -10.48 -0.57
C ASN A 166 -25.74 -11.69 0.04
N ASN A 167 -24.42 -11.81 -0.15
CA ASN A 167 -23.63 -12.87 0.48
C ASN A 167 -23.26 -12.55 1.93
N LEU A 168 -23.43 -11.28 2.36
CA LEU A 168 -23.09 -10.87 3.71
C LEU A 168 -24.14 -11.40 4.70
N THR A 169 -23.67 -12.12 5.70
CA THR A 169 -24.41 -12.58 6.86
C THR A 169 -24.12 -11.67 8.06
N PRO A 170 -24.80 -11.81 9.20
CA PRO A 170 -24.49 -10.98 10.39
C PRO A 170 -23.01 -11.03 10.74
N LEU A 171 -22.37 -9.86 10.66
CA LEU A 171 -20.97 -9.65 11.00
C LEU A 171 -20.80 -8.40 11.88
N LYS A 172 -19.89 -8.49 12.83
CA LYS A 172 -19.45 -7.37 13.64
C LYS A 172 -17.97 -7.07 13.31
N LEU A 173 -17.71 -5.90 12.77
CA LEU A 173 -16.39 -5.49 12.28
C LEU A 173 -15.89 -4.28 13.06
N VAL A 174 -14.66 -4.36 13.55
CA VAL A 174 -13.94 -3.21 14.13
C VAL A 174 -13.14 -2.53 13.02
N PHE A 175 -13.28 -1.20 12.93
CA PHE A 175 -12.49 -0.37 12.03
C PHE A 175 -11.65 0.62 12.83
N ASN A 176 -10.35 0.64 12.56
CA ASN A 176 -9.41 1.63 13.10
C ASN A 176 -8.86 2.48 11.96
N ALA A 177 -9.38 3.70 11.83
CA ALA A 177 -8.92 4.66 10.82
C ALA A 177 -7.62 5.38 11.23
N GLY A 178 -7.15 5.21 12.46
CA GLY A 178 -5.94 5.88 12.97
C GLY A 178 -6.00 7.41 12.92
N ASN A 179 -7.20 8.01 12.99
CA ASN A 179 -7.44 9.44 12.76
C ASN A 179 -6.98 9.93 11.37
N GLY A 180 -6.78 9.01 10.43
CA GLY A 180 -6.39 9.30 9.06
C GLY A 180 -7.57 9.58 8.12
N ALA A 181 -7.30 9.51 6.83
CA ALA A 181 -8.29 9.83 5.79
C ALA A 181 -9.36 8.73 5.58
N ALA A 182 -9.19 7.54 6.18
CA ALA A 182 -10.12 6.42 6.01
C ALA A 182 -11.50 6.64 6.64
N GLY A 183 -11.60 7.40 7.74
CA GLY A 183 -12.82 7.57 8.52
C GLY A 183 -14.07 7.92 7.69
N PRO A 184 -14.05 8.99 6.89
CA PRO A 184 -15.19 9.37 6.04
C PRO A 184 -15.58 8.32 5.01
N VAL A 185 -14.62 7.54 4.49
CA VAL A 185 -14.89 6.44 3.56
C VAL A 185 -15.56 5.27 4.28
N ILE A 186 -15.07 4.93 5.48
CA ILE A 186 -15.70 3.90 6.34
C ILE A 186 -17.16 4.28 6.63
N ASP A 187 -17.43 5.54 6.99
CA ASP A 187 -18.77 6.06 7.25
C ASP A 187 -19.67 5.96 6.01
N ALA A 188 -19.14 6.26 4.83
CA ALA A 188 -19.88 6.19 3.58
C ALA A 188 -20.21 4.74 3.18
N ILE A 189 -19.27 3.81 3.38
CA ILE A 189 -19.50 2.38 3.15
C ILE A 189 -20.56 1.83 4.12
N GLU A 190 -20.46 2.17 5.41
CA GLU A 190 -21.44 1.80 6.43
C GLU A 190 -22.85 2.26 6.04
N ALA A 191 -23.00 3.52 5.68
CA ALA A 191 -24.28 4.09 5.25
C ALA A 191 -24.86 3.37 4.02
N ARG A 192 -24.02 3.07 3.05
CA ARG A 192 -24.44 2.36 1.82
C ARG A 192 -24.84 0.92 2.12
N LEU A 193 -24.06 0.18 2.89
CA LEU A 193 -24.39 -1.20 3.29
C LEU A 193 -25.68 -1.25 4.09
N LYS A 194 -25.89 -0.30 5.00
CA LYS A 194 -27.12 -0.18 5.77
C LYS A 194 -28.34 0.09 4.87
N ALA A 195 -28.19 1.00 3.90
CA ALA A 195 -29.25 1.28 2.92
C ALA A 195 -29.59 0.08 2.05
N LEU A 196 -28.64 -0.81 1.78
CA LEU A 196 -28.82 -2.05 1.05
C LEU A 196 -29.31 -3.22 1.94
N GLY A 197 -29.53 -2.99 3.23
CA GLY A 197 -30.00 -3.99 4.17
C GLY A 197 -28.96 -5.04 4.58
N ALA A 198 -27.69 -4.78 4.39
CA ALA A 198 -26.62 -5.69 4.82
C ALA A 198 -26.58 -5.80 6.35
N PRO A 199 -26.53 -7.02 6.92
CA PRO A 199 -26.57 -7.23 8.37
C PRO A 199 -25.18 -7.08 9.01
N VAL A 200 -24.47 -6.01 8.72
CA VAL A 200 -23.10 -5.77 9.20
C VAL A 200 -23.10 -4.61 10.20
N GLU A 201 -22.53 -4.85 11.37
CA GLU A 201 -22.32 -3.85 12.42
C GLU A 201 -20.89 -3.32 12.38
N PHE A 202 -20.73 -2.00 12.32
CA PHE A 202 -19.43 -1.32 12.36
C PHE A 202 -19.15 -0.77 13.75
N ILE A 203 -18.01 -1.14 14.31
CA ILE A 203 -17.45 -0.56 15.51
C ILE A 203 -16.24 0.26 15.09
N LYS A 204 -16.34 1.57 15.21
CA LYS A 204 -15.33 2.50 14.68
C LYS A 204 -14.52 3.11 15.82
N ILE A 205 -13.20 2.98 15.77
CA ILE A 205 -12.26 3.62 16.69
C ILE A 205 -11.32 4.54 15.91
N HIS A 206 -10.91 5.65 16.55
CA HIS A 206 -10.07 6.68 15.92
C HIS A 206 -10.56 7.09 14.51
N ASN A 207 -11.88 7.21 14.38
CA ASN A 207 -12.53 7.35 13.06
C ASN A 207 -12.55 8.81 12.57
N THR A 208 -12.53 9.78 13.48
CA THR A 208 -12.52 11.20 13.09
C THR A 208 -11.14 11.59 12.56
N PRO A 209 -11.06 12.13 11.34
CA PRO A 209 -9.80 12.65 10.80
C PRO A 209 -9.22 13.75 11.69
N ASP A 210 -7.95 13.60 12.06
CA ASP A 210 -7.25 14.58 12.90
C ASP A 210 -5.77 14.58 12.55
N GLY A 211 -5.32 15.63 11.88
CA GLY A 211 -3.93 15.79 11.43
C GLY A 211 -2.91 15.94 12.55
N THR A 212 -3.34 16.05 13.82
CA THR A 212 -2.44 15.99 14.98
C THR A 212 -2.09 14.57 15.40
N PHE A 213 -2.80 13.57 14.87
CA PHE A 213 -2.65 12.14 15.20
C PHE A 213 -2.61 11.89 16.71
N PRO A 214 -3.70 12.19 17.45
CA PRO A 214 -3.71 12.12 18.91
C PRO A 214 -3.47 10.72 19.47
N ASN A 215 -3.64 9.68 18.66
CA ASN A 215 -3.39 8.27 19.00
C ASN A 215 -2.12 7.71 18.34
N GLY A 216 -1.21 8.59 17.90
CA GLY A 216 0.01 8.23 17.20
C GLY A 216 -0.16 8.12 15.68
N ILE A 217 0.95 8.09 14.97
CA ILE A 217 0.96 7.90 13.50
C ILE A 217 0.48 6.48 13.20
N PRO A 218 -0.58 6.30 12.40
CA PRO A 218 -1.13 4.98 12.10
C PRO A 218 -0.21 4.19 11.18
N ASN A 219 0.42 3.17 11.72
CA ASN A 219 1.24 2.21 10.99
C ASN A 219 1.08 0.80 11.59
N PRO A 220 -0.01 0.08 11.31
CA PRO A 220 -0.28 -1.24 11.90
C PRO A 220 0.73 -2.33 11.52
N LEU A 221 1.65 -2.05 10.60
CA LEU A 221 2.80 -2.93 10.34
C LEU A 221 3.69 -3.03 11.59
N LEU A 222 3.73 -1.99 12.41
CA LEU A 222 4.47 -1.97 13.66
C LEU A 222 3.64 -2.60 14.80
N PRO A 223 4.20 -3.55 15.56
CA PRO A 223 3.48 -4.21 16.66
C PRO A 223 2.86 -3.25 17.68
N GLU A 224 3.54 -2.15 18.00
CA GLU A 224 3.08 -1.12 18.94
C GLU A 224 1.82 -0.36 18.48
N CYS A 225 1.50 -0.41 17.17
CA CYS A 225 0.31 0.23 16.61
C CYS A 225 -0.91 -0.70 16.53
N ARG A 226 -0.83 -1.93 17.06
CA ARG A 226 -1.87 -2.96 16.91
C ARG A 226 -2.81 -3.09 18.10
N ASP A 227 -2.41 -2.61 19.27
CA ASP A 227 -3.10 -2.89 20.55
C ASP A 227 -4.54 -2.36 20.59
N ASP A 228 -4.80 -1.18 20.08
CA ASP A 228 -6.14 -0.58 20.13
C ASP A 228 -7.14 -1.37 19.29
N THR A 229 -6.74 -1.82 18.09
CA THR A 229 -7.58 -2.66 17.25
C THR A 229 -7.82 -4.02 17.90
N ARG A 230 -6.76 -4.66 18.41
CA ARG A 230 -6.85 -5.95 19.10
C ARG A 230 -7.81 -5.90 20.30
N LYS A 231 -7.66 -4.90 21.15
CA LYS A 231 -8.52 -4.69 22.33
C LYS A 231 -9.98 -4.50 21.93
N ALA A 232 -10.24 -3.66 20.93
CA ALA A 232 -11.60 -3.41 20.46
C ALA A 232 -12.26 -4.70 19.90
N VAL A 233 -11.52 -5.52 19.15
CA VAL A 233 -12.03 -6.82 18.67
C VAL A 233 -12.46 -7.69 19.85
N ILE A 234 -11.61 -7.83 20.86
CA ILE A 234 -11.87 -8.67 22.03
C ILE A 234 -13.04 -8.11 22.87
N GLU A 235 -13.03 -6.82 23.18
CA GLU A 235 -14.04 -6.17 24.01
C GLU A 235 -15.45 -6.24 23.42
N HIS A 236 -15.54 -6.10 22.10
CA HIS A 236 -16.83 -6.12 21.39
C HIS A 236 -17.22 -7.50 20.88
N GLY A 237 -16.37 -8.51 21.02
CA GLY A 237 -16.61 -9.83 20.44
C GLY A 237 -16.79 -9.74 18.94
N ALA A 238 -15.96 -8.94 18.27
CA ALA A 238 -16.05 -8.73 16.83
C ALA A 238 -15.52 -9.93 16.04
N ASP A 239 -16.05 -10.11 14.84
CA ASP A 239 -15.64 -11.20 13.93
C ASP A 239 -14.30 -10.91 13.26
N MET A 240 -13.96 -9.64 13.10
CA MET A 240 -12.73 -9.20 12.45
C MET A 240 -12.37 -7.76 12.83
N GLY A 241 -11.09 -7.45 12.89
CA GLY A 241 -10.58 -6.10 12.99
C GLY A 241 -9.89 -5.67 11.69
N ILE A 242 -10.08 -4.40 11.33
CA ILE A 242 -9.52 -3.78 10.14
C ILE A 242 -8.85 -2.47 10.55
N ALA A 243 -7.56 -2.32 10.25
CA ALA A 243 -6.82 -1.10 10.51
C ALA A 243 -6.15 -0.59 9.23
N PHE A 244 -5.97 0.72 9.15
CA PHE A 244 -5.40 1.40 7.99
C PHE A 244 -4.21 2.25 8.41
N ASP A 245 -3.35 2.58 7.46
CA ASP A 245 -2.36 3.65 7.60
C ASP A 245 -2.98 5.02 7.23
N GLY A 246 -2.19 6.09 7.29
CA GLY A 246 -2.71 7.45 7.26
C GLY A 246 -3.47 7.84 5.98
N ASP A 247 -3.03 7.33 4.83
CA ASP A 247 -3.66 7.53 3.52
C ASP A 247 -4.38 6.27 3.00
N PHE A 248 -4.58 5.29 3.85
CA PHE A 248 -5.32 4.04 3.69
C PHE A 248 -5.11 3.28 2.37
N ASP A 249 -3.94 3.34 1.81
CA ASP A 249 -3.58 2.47 0.68
C ASP A 249 -3.22 1.04 1.12
N ARG A 250 -3.13 0.80 2.44
CA ARG A 250 -2.89 -0.50 3.05
C ARG A 250 -4.00 -0.92 4.01
N CYS A 251 -4.27 -2.22 4.03
CA CYS A 251 -5.27 -2.86 4.87
C CYS A 251 -4.62 -3.92 5.75
N PHE A 252 -4.82 -3.81 7.05
CA PHE A 252 -4.29 -4.73 8.05
C PHE A 252 -5.45 -5.41 8.77
N LEU A 253 -5.41 -6.75 8.82
CA LEU A 253 -6.50 -7.56 9.32
C LEU A 253 -6.13 -8.26 10.62
N PHE A 254 -7.12 -8.35 11.51
CA PHE A 254 -7.08 -9.04 12.80
C PHE A 254 -8.22 -10.05 12.82
N ASP A 255 -7.95 -11.24 13.31
CA ASP A 255 -8.94 -12.29 13.43
C ASP A 255 -9.94 -12.04 14.60
N GLU A 256 -10.87 -12.96 14.77
CA GLU A 256 -11.90 -12.95 15.81
C GLU A 256 -11.35 -13.02 17.24
N LYS A 257 -10.07 -13.35 17.41
CA LYS A 257 -9.36 -13.35 18.68
C LYS A 257 -8.48 -12.10 18.89
N GLY A 258 -8.55 -11.15 17.94
CA GLY A 258 -7.71 -9.96 17.93
C GLY A 258 -6.27 -10.23 17.52
N GLN A 259 -5.98 -11.40 16.95
CA GLN A 259 -4.64 -11.73 16.46
C GLN A 259 -4.41 -11.03 15.11
N PHE A 260 -3.28 -10.31 14.99
CA PHE A 260 -2.84 -9.74 13.73
C PHE A 260 -2.50 -10.86 12.74
N ILE A 261 -3.04 -10.76 11.52
CA ILE A 261 -2.74 -11.71 10.45
C ILE A 261 -1.72 -11.07 9.51
N GLU A 262 -0.57 -11.73 9.38
CA GLU A 262 0.46 -11.26 8.44
C GLU A 262 -0.08 -11.16 7.02
N GLY A 263 0.27 -10.06 6.33
CA GLY A 263 -0.19 -9.81 4.96
C GLY A 263 0.10 -10.95 3.99
N TYR A 264 1.17 -11.69 4.23
CA TYR A 264 1.55 -12.89 3.49
C TYR A 264 0.41 -13.91 3.34
N TYR A 265 -0.30 -14.20 4.44
CA TYR A 265 -1.41 -15.17 4.40
C TYR A 265 -2.67 -14.58 3.78
N ILE A 266 -2.88 -13.29 3.93
CA ILE A 266 -3.98 -12.57 3.27
C ILE A 266 -3.79 -12.56 1.75
N VAL A 267 -2.56 -12.37 1.27
CA VAL A 267 -2.24 -12.48 -0.17
C VAL A 267 -2.64 -13.84 -0.71
N GLY A 268 -2.30 -14.93 -0.03
CA GLY A 268 -2.69 -16.29 -0.43
C GLY A 268 -4.22 -16.48 -0.44
N LEU A 269 -4.91 -16.00 0.60
CA LEU A 269 -6.37 -16.10 0.72
C LEU A 269 -7.09 -15.35 -0.41
N LEU A 270 -6.67 -14.14 -0.71
CA LEU A 270 -7.25 -13.35 -1.80
C LEU A 270 -6.91 -13.91 -3.18
N ALA A 271 -5.68 -14.42 -3.37
CA ALA A 271 -5.28 -15.09 -4.61
C ALA A 271 -6.20 -16.27 -4.92
N GLU A 272 -6.47 -17.14 -3.94
CA GLU A 272 -7.39 -18.26 -4.09
C GLU A 272 -8.79 -17.78 -4.48
N ALA A 273 -9.33 -16.76 -3.78
CA ALA A 273 -10.65 -16.19 -4.07
C ALA A 273 -10.77 -15.63 -5.50
N PHE A 274 -9.73 -14.97 -5.99
CA PHE A 274 -9.72 -14.49 -7.37
C PHE A 274 -9.61 -15.63 -8.39
N LEU A 275 -8.84 -16.66 -8.10
CA LEU A 275 -8.68 -17.82 -9.01
C LEU A 275 -9.92 -18.68 -9.10
N GLU A 276 -10.77 -18.74 -8.06
CA GLU A 276 -12.09 -19.36 -8.13
C GLU A 276 -12.96 -18.70 -9.21
N LYS A 277 -12.87 -17.38 -9.36
CA LYS A 277 -13.65 -16.60 -10.35
C LYS A 277 -12.94 -16.48 -11.72
N HIS A 278 -11.62 -16.55 -11.72
CA HIS A 278 -10.77 -16.34 -12.89
C HIS A 278 -9.74 -17.49 -13.04
N PRO A 279 -10.17 -18.70 -13.41
CA PRO A 279 -9.27 -19.85 -13.55
C PRO A 279 -8.11 -19.56 -14.50
N GLY A 280 -6.90 -19.97 -14.15
CA GLY A 280 -5.71 -19.78 -14.98
C GLY A 280 -5.09 -18.39 -14.91
N ALA A 281 -5.67 -17.45 -14.16
CA ALA A 281 -5.15 -16.10 -14.06
C ALA A 281 -3.77 -16.05 -13.39
N LYS A 282 -3.04 -14.98 -13.66
CA LYS A 282 -1.75 -14.71 -13.03
C LYS A 282 -1.95 -13.92 -11.74
N ILE A 283 -1.10 -14.23 -10.75
CA ILE A 283 -1.05 -13.57 -9.44
C ILE A 283 0.36 -13.05 -9.24
N ILE A 284 0.51 -11.75 -9.00
CA ILE A 284 1.80 -11.16 -8.69
C ILE A 284 2.05 -11.22 -7.18
N HIS A 285 3.27 -11.56 -6.78
CA HIS A 285 3.72 -11.52 -5.38
C HIS A 285 5.15 -10.99 -5.26
N ASP A 286 5.50 -10.53 -4.08
CA ASP A 286 6.85 -10.09 -3.77
C ASP A 286 7.79 -11.26 -3.40
N PRO A 287 9.12 -11.07 -3.35
CA PRO A 287 10.07 -12.15 -3.13
C PRO A 287 10.38 -12.42 -1.66
N ARG A 288 9.85 -11.65 -0.74
CA ARG A 288 10.19 -11.74 0.70
C ARG A 288 9.76 -13.09 1.30
N LEU A 289 8.50 -13.47 1.08
CA LEU A 289 7.92 -14.77 1.45
C LEU A 289 7.12 -15.27 0.25
N THR A 290 7.37 -16.51 -0.20
CA THR A 290 6.84 -16.95 -1.51
C THR A 290 6.11 -18.29 -1.46
N TRP A 291 6.52 -19.21 -0.61
CA TRP A 291 6.07 -20.61 -0.70
C TRP A 291 4.57 -20.81 -0.47
N ASN A 292 3.97 -20.06 0.49
CA ASN A 292 2.53 -20.14 0.68
C ASN A 292 1.77 -19.67 -0.55
N THR A 293 2.15 -18.52 -1.08
CA THR A 293 1.48 -17.94 -2.26
C THR A 293 1.64 -18.84 -3.48
N GLU A 294 2.86 -19.32 -3.75
CA GLU A 294 3.12 -20.24 -4.87
C GLU A 294 2.30 -21.53 -4.74
N ALA A 295 2.24 -22.12 -3.55
CA ALA A 295 1.48 -23.35 -3.30
C ALA A 295 -0.03 -23.13 -3.52
N VAL A 296 -0.59 -22.06 -2.96
CA VAL A 296 -2.02 -21.74 -3.07
C VAL A 296 -2.40 -21.44 -4.52
N VAL A 297 -1.63 -20.59 -5.19
CA VAL A 297 -1.89 -20.18 -6.58
C VAL A 297 -1.81 -21.37 -7.53
N THR A 298 -0.79 -22.21 -7.38
CA THR A 298 -0.61 -23.41 -8.21
C THR A 298 -1.74 -24.41 -7.96
N ALA A 299 -2.09 -24.67 -6.71
CA ALA A 299 -3.19 -25.59 -6.36
C ALA A 299 -4.54 -25.11 -6.90
N ALA A 300 -4.76 -23.80 -6.96
CA ALA A 300 -5.96 -23.19 -7.53
C ALA A 300 -5.92 -23.06 -9.08
N GLY A 301 -4.90 -23.59 -9.75
CA GLY A 301 -4.76 -23.59 -11.19
C GLY A 301 -4.31 -22.27 -11.80
N GLY A 302 -3.80 -21.34 -10.99
CA GLY A 302 -3.24 -20.06 -11.44
C GLY A 302 -1.74 -20.13 -11.71
N THR A 303 -1.18 -18.98 -12.09
CA THR A 303 0.26 -18.83 -12.34
C THR A 303 0.83 -17.78 -11.38
N PRO A 304 1.70 -18.17 -10.42
CA PRO A 304 2.39 -17.22 -9.58
C PRO A 304 3.51 -16.52 -10.35
N VAL A 305 3.59 -15.20 -10.25
CA VAL A 305 4.63 -14.38 -10.91
C VAL A 305 5.27 -13.46 -9.87
N MET A 306 6.57 -13.63 -9.67
CA MET A 306 7.33 -12.84 -8.73
C MET A 306 7.72 -11.48 -9.33
N SER A 307 7.67 -10.42 -8.53
CA SER A 307 8.11 -9.08 -8.86
C SER A 307 9.01 -8.53 -7.76
N LYS A 308 9.78 -7.50 -8.08
CA LYS A 308 10.46 -6.70 -7.05
C LYS A 308 9.44 -6.07 -6.10
N THR A 309 9.84 -5.88 -4.85
CA THR A 309 9.06 -5.16 -3.83
C THR A 309 8.92 -3.69 -4.22
N GLY A 310 7.75 -3.13 -4.01
CA GLY A 310 7.44 -1.72 -4.21
C GLY A 310 6.30 -1.50 -5.21
N HIS A 311 5.40 -0.60 -4.84
CA HIS A 311 4.14 -0.39 -5.54
C HIS A 311 4.28 -0.11 -7.05
N ALA A 312 5.29 0.64 -7.46
CA ALA A 312 5.52 0.94 -8.86
C ALA A 312 5.90 -0.30 -9.67
N PHE A 313 6.77 -1.16 -9.14
CA PHE A 313 7.18 -2.41 -9.80
C PHE A 313 6.03 -3.41 -9.86
N ILE A 314 5.28 -3.55 -8.79
CA ILE A 314 4.13 -4.46 -8.75
C ILE A 314 3.07 -4.03 -9.77
N LYS A 315 2.71 -2.75 -9.83
CA LYS A 315 1.73 -2.21 -10.77
C LYS A 315 2.15 -2.42 -12.23
N GLU A 316 3.41 -2.12 -12.54
CA GLU A 316 3.98 -2.34 -13.88
C GLU A 316 3.96 -3.83 -14.26
N ARG A 317 4.36 -4.70 -13.33
CA ARG A 317 4.34 -6.14 -13.54
C ARG A 317 2.93 -6.66 -13.74
N MET A 318 1.97 -6.19 -12.94
CA MET A 318 0.56 -6.55 -13.09
C MET A 318 0.01 -6.17 -14.47
N CYS A 319 0.31 -4.96 -14.92
CA CYS A 319 -0.12 -4.47 -16.23
C CYS A 319 0.52 -5.28 -17.36
N THR A 320 1.82 -5.53 -17.29
CA THR A 320 2.56 -6.31 -18.32
C THR A 320 2.07 -7.76 -18.42
N GLU A 321 1.74 -8.37 -17.30
CA GLU A 321 1.28 -9.76 -17.23
C GLU A 321 -0.23 -9.92 -17.35
N ASP A 322 -0.98 -8.83 -17.37
CA ASP A 322 -2.45 -8.80 -17.20
C ASP A 322 -2.92 -9.64 -16.01
N ALA A 323 -2.22 -9.47 -14.87
CA ALA A 323 -2.51 -10.22 -13.66
C ALA A 323 -3.82 -9.71 -13.02
N ILE A 324 -4.65 -10.63 -12.52
CA ILE A 324 -5.94 -10.30 -11.92
C ILE A 324 -5.78 -9.64 -10.54
N TYR A 325 -4.77 -10.08 -9.79
CA TYR A 325 -4.48 -9.66 -8.42
C TYR A 325 -2.98 -9.72 -8.17
N GLY A 326 -2.51 -8.84 -7.31
CA GLY A 326 -1.15 -8.86 -6.79
C GLY A 326 -1.14 -8.47 -5.32
N GLY A 327 -0.17 -8.98 -4.58
CA GLY A 327 -0.07 -8.67 -3.16
C GLY A 327 1.36 -8.62 -2.65
N GLU A 328 1.58 -7.77 -1.66
CA GLU A 328 2.81 -7.69 -0.88
C GLU A 328 2.55 -8.03 0.58
N MET A 329 3.50 -8.67 1.22
CA MET A 329 3.40 -8.96 2.65
C MET A 329 3.28 -7.69 3.53
N SER A 330 3.63 -6.53 3.00
CA SER A 330 3.48 -5.23 3.65
C SER A 330 2.06 -4.68 3.64
N ALA A 331 1.07 -5.51 3.28
CA ALA A 331 -0.36 -5.20 3.23
C ALA A 331 -0.78 -4.27 2.07
N HIS A 332 0.02 -4.17 1.01
CA HIS A 332 -0.43 -3.63 -0.26
C HIS A 332 -1.08 -4.73 -1.09
N HIS A 333 -2.29 -4.46 -1.59
CA HIS A 333 -3.06 -5.37 -2.44
C HIS A 333 -3.50 -4.62 -3.70
N TYR A 334 -3.24 -5.21 -4.86
CA TYR A 334 -3.39 -4.59 -6.18
C TYR A 334 -4.43 -5.35 -7.00
N PHE A 335 -5.27 -4.63 -7.72
CA PHE A 335 -6.42 -5.22 -8.42
C PHE A 335 -6.45 -4.75 -9.87
N ARG A 336 -6.54 -5.70 -10.82
CA ARG A 336 -6.64 -5.36 -12.25
C ARG A 336 -7.78 -4.39 -12.53
N ASP A 337 -8.96 -4.67 -11.97
CA ASP A 337 -10.15 -3.86 -12.23
C ASP A 337 -10.17 -2.54 -11.44
N PHE A 338 -9.12 -2.28 -10.66
CA PHE A 338 -8.78 -0.99 -10.05
C PHE A 338 -7.56 -0.34 -10.73
N ALA A 339 -7.51 -0.45 -12.06
CA ALA A 339 -6.40 0.03 -12.88
C ALA A 339 -5.02 -0.52 -12.45
N TYR A 340 -4.96 -1.75 -11.96
CA TYR A 340 -3.76 -2.41 -11.39
C TYR A 340 -3.20 -1.68 -10.15
N CYS A 341 -3.96 -0.80 -9.55
CA CYS A 341 -3.55 -0.05 -8.39
C CYS A 341 -3.87 -0.77 -7.07
N ASP A 342 -3.18 -0.35 -6.03
CA ASP A 342 -3.41 -0.80 -4.67
C ASP A 342 -4.64 -0.12 -4.05
N SER A 343 -5.29 -0.85 -3.16
CA SER A 343 -6.42 -0.38 -2.36
C SER A 343 -6.37 -0.98 -0.97
N GLY A 344 -6.66 -0.17 0.04
CA GLY A 344 -6.89 -0.63 1.40
C GLY A 344 -8.35 -1.00 1.66
N MET A 345 -9.30 -0.45 0.91
CA MET A 345 -10.74 -0.72 1.12
C MET A 345 -11.22 -2.03 0.48
N ILE A 346 -10.68 -2.44 -0.65
CA ILE A 346 -11.11 -3.66 -1.35
C ILE A 346 -10.78 -4.94 -0.56
N PRO A 347 -9.58 -5.11 0.05
CA PRO A 347 -9.23 -6.37 0.71
C PRO A 347 -10.17 -6.79 1.82
N TRP A 348 -10.54 -5.88 2.72
CA TRP A 348 -11.40 -6.25 3.84
C TRP A 348 -12.83 -6.58 3.39
N LEU A 349 -13.34 -5.93 2.34
CA LEU A 349 -14.64 -6.27 1.74
C LEU A 349 -14.64 -7.71 1.22
N LEU A 350 -13.59 -8.09 0.48
CA LEU A 350 -13.42 -9.43 -0.05
C LEU A 350 -13.29 -10.48 1.06
N VAL A 351 -12.50 -10.19 2.10
CA VAL A 351 -12.32 -11.11 3.24
C VAL A 351 -13.62 -11.23 4.04
N ALA A 352 -14.35 -10.15 4.27
CA ALA A 352 -15.66 -10.19 4.93
C ALA A 352 -16.66 -11.09 4.16
N GLU A 353 -16.71 -10.97 2.84
CA GLU A 353 -17.53 -11.84 1.99
C GLU A 353 -17.08 -13.30 2.10
N LEU A 354 -15.78 -13.60 2.08
CA LEU A 354 -15.25 -14.95 2.22
C LEU A 354 -15.61 -15.58 3.57
N VAL A 355 -15.50 -14.84 4.65
CA VAL A 355 -15.92 -15.29 6.00
C VAL A 355 -17.40 -15.72 5.98
N CYS A 356 -18.26 -14.94 5.33
CA CYS A 356 -19.68 -15.27 5.20
C CYS A 356 -19.93 -16.49 4.31
N LEU A 357 -19.32 -16.54 3.13
CA LEU A 357 -19.51 -17.61 2.15
C LEU A 357 -18.99 -18.95 2.66
N LYS A 358 -17.83 -18.97 3.26
CA LYS A 358 -17.20 -20.20 3.78
C LYS A 358 -17.71 -20.57 5.17
N ARG A 359 -18.44 -19.68 5.85
CA ARG A 359 -18.93 -19.85 7.22
C ARG A 359 -17.82 -20.23 8.19
N GLN A 360 -16.69 -19.58 8.05
CA GLN A 360 -15.48 -19.76 8.86
C GLN A 360 -14.98 -18.40 9.31
N SER A 361 -14.42 -18.32 10.52
CA SER A 361 -13.74 -17.12 10.98
C SER A 361 -12.45 -16.86 10.17
N LEU A 362 -11.94 -15.64 10.22
CA LEU A 362 -10.68 -15.32 9.55
C LEU A 362 -9.54 -16.19 10.07
N GLY A 363 -9.46 -16.40 11.41
CA GLY A 363 -8.47 -17.26 12.02
C GLY A 363 -8.55 -18.70 11.51
N GLU A 364 -9.76 -19.24 11.29
CA GLU A 364 -9.96 -20.57 10.69
C GLU A 364 -9.51 -20.61 9.23
N LEU A 365 -9.81 -19.59 8.43
CA LEU A 365 -9.44 -19.52 7.01
C LEU A 365 -7.93 -19.55 6.77
N VAL A 366 -7.13 -19.00 7.69
CA VAL A 366 -5.67 -18.92 7.53
C VAL A 366 -4.87 -19.94 8.33
N ARG A 367 -5.49 -20.63 9.27
CA ARG A 367 -4.82 -21.54 10.23
C ARG A 367 -3.94 -22.59 9.56
N ASP A 368 -4.49 -23.31 8.60
CA ASP A 368 -3.78 -24.40 7.93
C ASP A 368 -2.61 -23.85 7.09
N ARG A 369 -2.77 -22.69 6.52
CA ARG A 369 -1.72 -22.01 5.73
C ARG A 369 -0.59 -21.51 6.61
N MET A 370 -0.91 -20.94 7.77
CA MET A 370 0.07 -20.52 8.78
C MET A 370 0.85 -21.72 9.34
N ALA A 371 0.19 -22.87 9.53
CA ALA A 371 0.84 -24.10 9.97
C ALA A 371 1.71 -24.71 8.86
N ALA A 372 1.26 -24.67 7.60
CA ALA A 372 2.00 -25.23 6.47
C ALA A 372 3.26 -24.42 6.11
N PHE A 373 3.20 -23.11 6.28
CA PHE A 373 4.31 -22.18 5.97
C PHE A 373 4.48 -21.13 7.08
N PRO A 374 4.98 -21.55 8.26
CA PRO A 374 5.26 -20.59 9.32
C PRO A 374 6.34 -19.60 8.90
N ALA A 375 6.15 -18.35 9.25
CA ALA A 375 7.01 -17.24 8.88
C ALA A 375 7.42 -16.40 10.09
N SER A 376 8.61 -15.79 10.01
CA SER A 376 9.17 -14.93 11.07
C SER A 376 8.47 -13.56 11.17
N GLY A 377 7.74 -13.14 10.14
CA GLY A 377 7.48 -11.74 9.90
C GLY A 377 8.75 -10.99 9.48
N GLU A 378 8.62 -9.71 9.13
CA GLU A 378 9.78 -8.89 8.75
C GLU A 378 10.54 -8.42 9.99
N ILE A 379 11.84 -8.72 10.04
CA ILE A 379 12.73 -8.33 11.13
C ILE A 379 13.74 -7.32 10.60
N ASN A 380 13.75 -6.14 11.20
CA ASN A 380 14.63 -5.04 10.83
C ASN A 380 15.87 -5.02 11.73
N SER A 381 17.06 -5.02 11.12
CA SER A 381 18.34 -4.88 11.81
C SER A 381 19.07 -3.63 11.29
N ARG A 382 19.41 -2.72 12.20
CA ARG A 382 20.23 -1.55 11.87
C ARG A 382 21.70 -1.94 11.96
N LEU A 383 22.42 -1.87 10.83
CA LEU A 383 23.79 -2.34 10.68
C LEU A 383 24.68 -1.21 10.13
N ALA A 384 25.94 -1.18 10.56
CA ALA A 384 26.91 -0.22 10.04
C ALA A 384 27.27 -0.51 8.57
N GLU A 385 27.40 -1.80 8.21
CA GLU A 385 27.84 -2.28 6.90
C GLU A 385 26.84 -3.31 6.33
N PRO A 386 25.66 -2.89 5.85
CA PRO A 386 24.62 -3.81 5.36
C PRO A 386 25.10 -4.77 4.29
N ALA A 387 25.86 -4.29 3.31
CA ALA A 387 26.35 -5.11 2.19
C ALA A 387 27.32 -6.20 2.65
N ALA A 388 28.23 -5.87 3.58
CA ALA A 388 29.18 -6.83 4.14
C ALA A 388 28.47 -7.91 4.96
N ALA A 389 27.44 -7.53 5.73
CA ALA A 389 26.65 -8.46 6.52
C ALA A 389 25.87 -9.45 5.61
N ILE A 390 25.26 -8.96 4.53
CA ILE A 390 24.56 -9.82 3.55
C ILE A 390 25.55 -10.78 2.87
N ALA A 391 26.72 -10.28 2.45
CA ALA A 391 27.76 -11.14 1.84
C ALA A 391 28.27 -12.24 2.79
N ARG A 392 28.39 -11.94 4.07
CA ARG A 392 28.76 -12.93 5.11
C ARG A 392 27.69 -14.02 5.24
N VAL A 393 26.41 -13.66 5.28
CA VAL A 393 25.31 -14.63 5.31
C VAL A 393 25.32 -15.49 4.06
N GLU A 394 25.48 -14.89 2.89
CA GLU A 394 25.54 -15.62 1.62
C GLU A 394 26.68 -16.64 1.62
N ALA A 395 27.88 -16.24 2.01
CA ALA A 395 29.05 -17.12 2.09
C ALA A 395 28.83 -18.27 3.08
N HIS A 396 28.16 -18.02 4.20
CA HIS A 396 27.88 -19.05 5.21
C HIS A 396 26.98 -20.17 4.68
N PHE A 397 25.98 -19.83 3.86
CA PHE A 397 24.99 -20.78 3.36
C PHE A 397 25.23 -21.24 1.91
N ALA A 398 26.31 -20.79 1.25
CA ALA A 398 26.54 -21.01 -0.18
C ALA A 398 26.54 -22.50 -0.58
N GLU A 399 27.12 -23.37 0.26
CA GLU A 399 27.23 -24.81 -0.04
C GLU A 399 25.92 -25.58 0.24
N GLU A 400 25.06 -25.07 1.11
CA GLU A 400 23.79 -25.73 1.51
C GLU A 400 22.61 -25.29 0.63
N ALA A 401 22.68 -24.13 -0.01
CA ALA A 401 21.57 -23.53 -0.75
C ALA A 401 21.25 -24.34 -2.01
N GLN A 402 19.97 -24.64 -2.19
CA GLN A 402 19.45 -25.31 -3.41
C GLN A 402 19.14 -24.30 -4.51
N ALA A 403 18.79 -23.07 -4.14
CA ALA A 403 18.54 -21.99 -5.08
C ALA A 403 18.90 -20.63 -4.48
N VAL A 404 19.38 -19.73 -5.33
CA VAL A 404 19.68 -18.34 -4.99
C VAL A 404 18.95 -17.44 -5.98
N ASP A 405 18.19 -16.46 -5.47
CA ASP A 405 17.49 -15.47 -6.26
C ASP A 405 17.88 -14.07 -5.81
N ARG A 406 18.02 -13.15 -6.78
CA ARG A 406 18.45 -11.77 -6.55
C ARG A 406 17.48 -10.73 -7.14
N THR A 407 16.25 -11.13 -7.29
CA THR A 407 15.20 -10.24 -7.83
C THR A 407 15.07 -8.99 -6.96
N ASP A 408 15.09 -9.16 -5.63
CA ASP A 408 15.10 -8.05 -4.67
C ASP A 408 15.88 -8.45 -3.41
N GLY A 409 17.12 -8.03 -3.34
CA GLY A 409 18.06 -8.47 -2.31
C GLY A 409 18.58 -9.88 -2.55
N LEU A 410 18.81 -10.62 -1.48
CA LEU A 410 19.31 -11.99 -1.48
C LEU A 410 18.23 -12.93 -0.94
N SER A 411 17.72 -13.82 -1.78
CA SER A 411 16.90 -14.95 -1.34
C SER A 411 17.68 -16.25 -1.50
N MET A 412 17.70 -17.08 -0.46
CA MET A 412 18.29 -18.43 -0.53
C MET A 412 17.26 -19.45 -0.06
N SER A 413 17.10 -20.51 -0.81
CA SER A 413 16.16 -21.59 -0.54
C SER A 413 16.89 -22.90 -0.29
N PHE A 414 16.37 -23.65 0.68
CA PHE A 414 16.85 -24.95 1.12
C PHE A 414 15.70 -25.96 1.04
N ALA A 415 15.90 -27.20 1.44
CA ALA A 415 14.85 -28.22 1.35
C ALA A 415 13.57 -27.82 2.10
N ASP A 416 13.71 -27.36 3.35
CA ASP A 416 12.58 -27.15 4.27
C ASP A 416 12.45 -25.73 4.81
N TRP A 417 13.30 -24.81 4.36
CA TRP A 417 13.26 -23.42 4.76
C TRP A 417 13.86 -22.51 3.70
N ARG A 418 13.55 -21.22 3.79
CA ARG A 418 14.17 -20.17 2.97
C ARG A 418 14.20 -18.84 3.71
N PHE A 419 15.01 -17.93 3.22
CA PHE A 419 15.03 -16.53 3.69
C PHE A 419 15.15 -15.54 2.52
N ASN A 420 14.79 -14.30 2.80
CA ASN A 420 15.10 -13.13 2.00
C ASN A 420 15.78 -12.08 2.90
N LEU A 421 16.88 -11.52 2.42
CA LEU A 421 17.61 -10.41 3.02
C LEU A 421 17.65 -9.25 2.05
N ARG A 422 17.16 -8.10 2.49
CA ARG A 422 17.11 -6.91 1.67
C ARG A 422 17.64 -5.70 2.44
N SER A 423 18.58 -4.95 1.85
CA SER A 423 18.99 -3.66 2.40
C SER A 423 17.96 -2.57 2.06
N SER A 424 17.74 -1.63 2.98
CA SER A 424 17.00 -0.41 2.68
C SER A 424 17.82 0.49 1.76
N ASN A 425 17.14 1.15 0.82
CA ASN A 425 17.80 2.12 -0.08
C ASN A 425 18.03 3.49 0.60
N THR A 426 17.42 3.73 1.76
CA THR A 426 17.38 5.04 2.40
C THR A 426 17.98 5.05 3.81
N GLU A 427 18.13 3.89 4.44
CA GLU A 427 18.59 3.74 5.80
C GLU A 427 19.59 2.58 5.91
N PRO A 428 20.51 2.58 6.88
CA PRO A 428 21.43 1.46 7.14
C PRO A 428 20.68 0.29 7.85
N VAL A 429 19.65 -0.21 7.21
CA VAL A 429 18.78 -1.26 7.73
C VAL A 429 18.75 -2.44 6.76
N VAL A 430 18.88 -3.64 7.30
CA VAL A 430 18.65 -4.90 6.62
C VAL A 430 17.33 -5.50 7.12
N ARG A 431 16.52 -5.96 6.20
CA ARG A 431 15.22 -6.59 6.46
C ARG A 431 15.31 -8.07 6.17
N LEU A 432 15.00 -8.87 7.19
CA LEU A 432 15.03 -10.32 7.14
C LEU A 432 13.61 -10.89 7.17
N ASN A 433 13.34 -11.84 6.29
CA ASN A 433 12.14 -12.66 6.31
C ASN A 433 12.55 -14.13 6.18
N VAL A 434 12.00 -14.99 7.05
CA VAL A 434 12.29 -16.43 7.07
C VAL A 434 10.99 -17.22 7.07
N GLU A 435 10.92 -18.29 6.29
CA GLU A 435 9.81 -19.24 6.31
C GLU A 435 10.31 -20.68 6.24
N SER A 436 9.48 -21.62 6.69
CA SER A 436 9.75 -23.05 6.62
C SER A 436 8.54 -23.85 6.11
N ARG A 437 8.73 -25.12 5.83
CA ARG A 437 7.66 -26.06 5.47
C ARG A 437 7.20 -26.80 6.72
N GLY A 438 6.16 -26.27 7.38
CA GLY A 438 5.48 -26.88 8.51
C GLY A 438 6.32 -27.05 9.78
N ASP A 439 7.49 -26.41 9.88
CA ASP A 439 8.43 -26.56 10.98
C ASP A 439 8.74 -25.22 11.66
N ILE A 440 7.96 -24.90 12.68
CA ILE A 440 8.16 -23.66 13.46
C ILE A 440 9.51 -23.65 14.17
N PRO A 441 9.93 -24.73 14.88
CA PRO A 441 11.25 -24.78 15.53
C PRO A 441 12.41 -24.53 14.55
N LEU A 442 12.34 -25.09 13.34
CA LEU A 442 13.35 -24.87 12.30
C LEU A 442 13.38 -23.39 11.87
N MET A 443 12.22 -22.81 11.57
CA MET A 443 12.10 -21.41 11.17
C MET A 443 12.70 -20.49 12.25
N GLU A 444 12.36 -20.71 13.51
CA GLU A 444 12.89 -19.92 14.62
C GLU A 444 14.40 -20.12 14.83
N ALA A 445 14.90 -21.35 14.72
CA ALA A 445 16.32 -21.63 14.84
C ALA A 445 17.13 -20.95 13.73
N ARG A 446 16.66 -21.02 12.48
CA ARG A 446 17.32 -20.38 11.33
C ARG A 446 17.25 -18.86 11.41
N THR A 447 16.15 -18.32 11.90
CA THR A 447 16.02 -16.88 12.18
C THR A 447 17.09 -16.43 13.18
N ARG A 448 17.26 -17.13 14.30
CA ARG A 448 18.31 -16.81 15.27
C ARG A 448 19.72 -16.89 14.67
N THR A 449 20.00 -17.92 13.87
CA THR A 449 21.31 -18.05 13.19
C THR A 449 21.58 -16.89 12.26
N LEU A 450 20.60 -16.50 11.44
CA LEU A 450 20.71 -15.38 10.52
C LEU A 450 20.95 -14.05 11.25
N LEU A 451 20.19 -13.78 12.31
CA LEU A 451 20.37 -12.58 13.13
C LEU A 451 21.75 -12.55 13.80
N ALA A 452 22.26 -13.69 14.26
CA ALA A 452 23.62 -13.78 14.82
C ALA A 452 24.70 -13.47 13.76
N LEU A 453 24.53 -13.97 12.53
CA LEU A 453 25.46 -13.69 11.42
C LEU A 453 25.40 -12.23 10.97
N LEU A 454 24.22 -11.60 10.99
CA LEU A 454 24.07 -10.19 10.63
C LEU A 454 24.77 -9.26 11.62
N ASN A 455 24.83 -9.64 12.91
CA ASN A 455 25.38 -8.82 13.99
C ASN A 455 26.86 -9.11 14.32
N GLN A 456 27.54 -9.93 13.55
CA GLN A 456 29.00 -10.12 13.61
C GLN A 456 29.74 -9.03 12.88
#